data_0eaab4d6eb3d41865570c4629a684158
#
_entry.id   0eaab4d6eb3d41865570c4629a684158
#
_cell.length_a   1.000
_cell.length_b   1.000
_cell.length_c   1.000
_cell.angle_alpha   90.00
_cell.angle_beta   90.00
_cell.angle_gamma   90.00
#
_symmetry.space_group_name_H-M   'P 1'
#
loop_
_entity.id
_entity.type
_entity.pdbx_description
1 polymer ?
#
loop_
_entity_poly.entity_id
_entity_poly.type
_entity_poly.pdbx_seq_one_letter_code
_entity_poly.pdbx_strand_id
1 'polypeptide(L)'
;VYDNFIQASRIAEHKDVRLPIMICQDGFITSHAVENIELLEDDKVKAFVGEYNPEQYLLNPKMPMAVGPYATSPFYMESKMNQNEAMKNAKQVILDVADDFAKISGRQYGFFEEYKLEDADYAIVMIGSAAGTTKEAIDALRAQGKKVGLLKLRVFRPFPGEEIAKALAHTKAVAILDRSEGFRAGGGPLSAEIKEHLYDIGASTKAVSYIYGLGGRDYTTVEATDVFNQLEEMIEQGKTIPQYQYIGLRK
;
A
#
# COMPACT_ATOMS: atom_id res chain seq x y z
N VAL A 1 7.26 -3.40 10.10
CA VAL A 1 7.90 -4.64 9.60
C VAL A 1 7.60 -5.80 10.54
N TYR A 2 7.97 -5.73 11.80
CA TYR A 2 7.76 -6.78 12.81
C TYR A 2 6.32 -7.31 12.83
N ASP A 3 5.33 -6.45 12.98
CA ASP A 3 3.92 -6.84 13.02
C ASP A 3 3.43 -7.48 11.70
N ASN A 4 3.95 -7.01 10.56
CA ASN A 4 3.60 -7.62 9.28
C ASN A 4 4.15 -9.05 9.14
N PHE A 5 5.35 -9.33 9.69
CA PHE A 5 5.91 -10.70 9.70
C PHE A 5 5.06 -11.65 10.54
N ILE A 6 4.59 -11.23 11.70
CA ILE A 6 3.73 -12.06 12.55
C ILE A 6 2.40 -12.41 11.84
N GLN A 7 1.79 -11.45 11.16
CA GLN A 7 0.54 -11.64 10.43
C GLN A 7 0.71 -12.49 9.16
N ALA A 8 1.89 -12.42 8.52
CA ALA A 8 2.15 -12.98 7.22
C ALA A 8 1.90 -14.48 7.12
N SER A 9 2.33 -15.26 8.10
CA SER A 9 2.14 -16.72 8.10
C SER A 9 0.66 -17.09 8.07
N ARG A 10 -0.15 -16.45 8.92
CA ARG A 10 -1.60 -16.71 8.94
C ARG A 10 -2.29 -16.30 7.64
N ILE A 11 -1.85 -15.22 7.00
CA ILE A 11 -2.40 -14.77 5.72
C ILE A 11 -2.03 -15.74 4.60
N ALA A 12 -0.73 -16.07 4.48
CA ALA A 12 -0.23 -16.89 3.40
C ALA A 12 -0.74 -18.35 3.46
N GLU A 13 -0.86 -18.90 4.68
CA GLU A 13 -1.26 -20.28 4.92
C GLU A 13 -2.78 -20.47 5.06
N HIS A 14 -3.55 -19.37 5.04
CA HIS A 14 -5.00 -19.45 5.14
C HIS A 14 -5.57 -20.34 4.03
N LYS A 15 -6.52 -21.21 4.38
CA LYS A 15 -7.10 -22.23 3.48
C LYS A 15 -7.64 -21.66 2.16
N ASP A 16 -8.17 -20.43 2.18
CA ASP A 16 -8.76 -19.76 1.02
C ASP A 16 -7.75 -18.88 0.25
N VAL A 17 -6.48 -18.85 0.69
CA VAL A 17 -5.40 -18.05 0.09
C VAL A 17 -4.30 -18.95 -0.46
N ARG A 18 -3.51 -19.56 0.39
CA ARG A 18 -2.38 -20.45 0.02
C ARG A 18 -1.50 -19.86 -1.08
N LEU A 19 -1.11 -18.62 -0.92
CA LEU A 19 -0.23 -17.89 -1.83
C LEU A 19 1.04 -17.45 -1.10
N PRO A 20 2.16 -17.40 -1.81
CA PRO A 20 3.36 -16.74 -1.27
C PRO A 20 3.08 -15.29 -0.90
N ILE A 21 3.70 -14.82 0.18
CA ILE A 21 3.61 -13.44 0.62
C ILE A 21 4.99 -12.78 0.58
N MET A 22 5.03 -11.51 0.21
CA MET A 22 6.22 -10.68 0.30
C MET A 22 5.99 -9.53 1.26
N ILE A 23 6.85 -9.41 2.26
CA ILE A 23 6.91 -8.27 3.16
C ILE A 23 8.05 -7.40 2.71
N CYS A 24 7.73 -6.22 2.20
CA CYS A 24 8.69 -5.27 1.66
C CYS A 24 8.99 -4.17 2.68
N GLN A 25 10.23 -3.74 2.71
CA GLN A 25 10.68 -2.57 3.45
C GLN A 25 11.61 -1.74 2.58
N ASP A 26 11.65 -0.45 2.79
CA ASP A 26 12.62 0.39 2.09
C ASP A 26 14.03 0.15 2.64
N GLY A 27 15.00 0.20 1.72
CA GLY A 27 16.41 0.15 2.08
C GLY A 27 16.84 1.45 2.75
N PHE A 28 17.79 1.36 3.66
CA PHE A 28 18.44 2.41 4.41
C PHE A 28 17.59 3.01 5.54
N ILE A 29 16.45 3.61 5.29
CA ILE A 29 15.66 4.22 6.37
C ILE A 29 15.07 3.12 7.27
N THR A 30 14.20 2.26 6.77
CA THR A 30 13.60 1.21 7.60
C THR A 30 14.59 0.12 7.99
N SER A 31 15.55 -0.22 7.11
CA SER A 31 16.48 -1.32 7.34
C SER A 31 17.69 -0.96 8.21
N HIS A 32 18.04 0.32 8.38
CA HIS A 32 19.26 0.77 9.08
C HIS A 32 18.99 1.82 10.16
N ALA A 33 17.76 2.30 10.31
CA ALA A 33 17.40 3.17 11.42
C ALA A 33 17.28 2.38 12.73
N VAL A 34 17.57 3.04 13.84
CA VAL A 34 17.37 2.50 15.19
C VAL A 34 16.07 3.11 15.74
N GLU A 35 15.10 2.26 16.04
CA GLU A 35 13.81 2.66 16.54
C GLU A 35 13.41 1.81 17.76
N ASN A 36 12.56 2.35 18.62
CA ASN A 36 11.96 1.58 19.68
C ASN A 36 10.88 0.66 19.12
N ILE A 37 10.94 -0.62 19.49
CA ILE A 37 9.95 -1.63 19.12
C ILE A 37 9.31 -2.18 20.38
N GLU A 38 8.00 -2.21 20.43
CA GLU A 38 7.24 -2.94 21.43
C GLU A 38 7.06 -4.39 20.95
N LEU A 39 7.80 -5.30 21.56
CA LEU A 39 7.71 -6.73 21.25
C LEU A 39 6.53 -7.37 21.98
N LEU A 40 5.90 -8.34 21.34
CA LEU A 40 4.90 -9.21 21.96
C LEU A 40 5.60 -10.38 22.64
N GLU A 41 4.98 -10.91 23.70
CA GLU A 41 5.43 -12.13 24.35
C GLU A 41 5.37 -13.33 23.38
N ASP A 42 6.39 -14.17 23.40
CA ASP A 42 6.53 -15.32 22.48
C ASP A 42 5.32 -16.25 22.52
N ASP A 43 4.77 -16.52 23.70
CA ASP A 43 3.59 -17.38 23.85
C ASP A 43 2.35 -16.79 23.18
N LYS A 44 2.17 -15.45 23.22
CA LYS A 44 1.08 -14.77 22.51
C LYS A 44 1.26 -14.86 20.99
N VAL A 45 2.48 -14.66 20.51
CA VAL A 45 2.80 -14.76 19.10
C VAL A 45 2.59 -16.18 18.60
N LYS A 46 3.09 -17.19 19.35
CA LYS A 46 2.90 -18.61 19.04
C LYS A 46 1.42 -19.00 19.01
N ALA A 47 0.63 -18.55 19.96
CA ALA A 47 -0.81 -18.81 19.99
C ALA A 47 -1.54 -18.13 18.82
N PHE A 48 -1.12 -16.92 18.44
CA PHE A 48 -1.68 -16.18 17.31
C PHE A 48 -1.34 -16.82 15.97
N VAL A 49 -0.08 -17.20 15.74
CA VAL A 49 0.35 -17.86 14.50
C VAL A 49 -0.27 -19.24 14.36
N GLY A 50 -0.37 -19.99 15.48
CA GLY A 50 -0.89 -21.34 15.51
C GLY A 50 0.12 -22.37 14.99
N GLU A 51 -0.36 -23.60 14.82
CA GLU A 51 0.43 -24.69 14.27
C GLU A 51 0.19 -24.82 12.76
N TYR A 52 1.27 -25.12 12.03
CA TYR A 52 1.16 -25.42 10.60
C TYR A 52 0.42 -26.74 10.41
N ASN A 53 -0.78 -26.68 9.87
CA ASN A 53 -1.63 -27.84 9.62
C ASN A 53 -2.23 -27.77 8.20
N PRO A 54 -1.46 -28.10 7.16
CA PRO A 54 -1.93 -28.04 5.79
C PRO A 54 -2.96 -29.15 5.51
N GLU A 55 -4.09 -28.80 4.91
CA GLU A 55 -5.09 -29.78 4.45
C GLU A 55 -4.55 -30.71 3.35
N GLN A 56 -3.64 -30.17 2.54
CA GLN A 56 -3.02 -30.91 1.43
C GLN A 56 -1.51 -30.78 1.50
N TYR A 57 -0.81 -31.89 1.40
CA TYR A 57 0.66 -31.95 1.40
C TYR A 57 1.14 -33.14 0.57
N LEU A 58 2.33 -32.98 -0.03
CA LEU A 58 2.90 -33.91 -1.01
C LEU A 58 2.95 -35.36 -0.52
N LEU A 59 3.33 -35.56 0.73
CA LEU A 59 3.50 -36.91 1.30
C LEU A 59 2.24 -37.48 1.98
N ASN A 60 1.06 -37.01 1.59
CA ASN A 60 -0.19 -37.56 2.11
C ASN A 60 -0.65 -38.78 1.30
N PRO A 61 -0.46 -40.04 1.82
CA PRO A 61 -0.84 -41.20 1.07
C PRO A 61 -2.35 -41.41 0.93
N LYS A 62 -3.16 -40.70 1.75
CA LYS A 62 -4.62 -40.76 1.69
C LYS A 62 -5.21 -39.86 0.63
N MET A 63 -4.48 -38.80 0.27
CA MET A 63 -4.87 -37.84 -0.76
C MET A 63 -3.64 -37.52 -1.63
N PRO A 64 -3.24 -38.43 -2.50
CA PRO A 64 -2.08 -38.23 -3.36
C PRO A 64 -2.31 -37.03 -4.30
N MET A 65 -1.32 -36.18 -4.39
CA MET A 65 -1.40 -34.95 -5.22
C MET A 65 -0.08 -34.70 -5.94
N ALA A 66 -0.14 -34.03 -7.06
CA ALA A 66 1.04 -33.48 -7.73
C ALA A 66 1.30 -32.05 -7.23
N VAL A 67 2.56 -31.74 -6.94
CA VAL A 67 3.01 -30.40 -6.56
C VAL A 67 3.94 -29.89 -7.65
N GLY A 68 3.72 -28.65 -8.13
CA GLY A 68 4.49 -28.05 -9.20
C GLY A 68 4.23 -28.70 -10.57
N PRO A 69 2.96 -28.83 -11.01
CA PRO A 69 2.65 -29.45 -12.29
C PRO A 69 3.19 -28.60 -13.44
N TYR A 70 3.57 -29.29 -14.53
CA TYR A 70 3.87 -28.61 -15.80
C TYR A 70 2.56 -28.14 -16.45
N ALA A 71 2.24 -26.87 -16.27
CA ALA A 71 1.03 -26.26 -16.81
C ALA A 71 1.19 -25.91 -18.29
N THR A 72 0.74 -26.79 -19.15
CA THR A 72 0.68 -26.56 -20.61
C THR A 72 -0.50 -25.68 -20.98
N SER A 73 -0.57 -25.24 -22.26
CA SER A 73 -1.62 -24.38 -22.78
C SER A 73 -3.05 -24.76 -22.40
N PRO A 74 -3.46 -26.03 -22.37
CA PRO A 74 -4.81 -26.42 -21.95
C PRO A 74 -5.16 -26.16 -20.49
N PHE A 75 -4.17 -25.94 -19.59
CA PHE A 75 -4.39 -25.87 -18.14
C PHE A 75 -3.88 -24.60 -17.48
N TYR A 76 -3.07 -23.81 -18.16
CA TYR A 76 -2.42 -22.64 -17.57
C TYR A 76 -3.41 -21.53 -17.22
N MET A 77 -4.40 -21.31 -18.06
CA MET A 77 -5.40 -20.26 -17.90
C MET A 77 -6.23 -20.50 -16.62
N GLU A 78 -6.70 -21.72 -16.41
CA GLU A 78 -7.46 -22.11 -15.22
C GLU A 78 -6.60 -22.00 -13.95
N SER A 79 -5.32 -22.37 -14.03
CA SER A 79 -4.38 -22.22 -12.92
C SER A 79 -4.21 -20.74 -12.54
N LYS A 80 -4.13 -19.84 -13.52
CA LYS A 80 -4.07 -18.41 -13.29
C LYS A 80 -5.37 -17.83 -12.75
N MET A 81 -6.50 -18.30 -13.20
CA MET A 81 -7.80 -17.94 -12.66
C MET A 81 -7.92 -18.33 -11.18
N ASN A 82 -7.53 -19.55 -10.82
CA ASN A 82 -7.52 -19.99 -9.43
C ASN A 82 -6.60 -19.15 -8.54
N GLN A 83 -5.42 -18.79 -9.05
CA GLN A 83 -4.51 -17.87 -8.35
C GLN A 83 -5.15 -16.49 -8.14
N ASN A 84 -5.87 -15.98 -9.12
CA ASN A 84 -6.57 -14.69 -9.02
C ASN A 84 -7.72 -14.74 -8.01
N GLU A 85 -8.48 -15.84 -7.94
CA GLU A 85 -9.52 -16.01 -6.91
C GLU A 85 -8.93 -16.07 -5.50
N ALA A 86 -7.83 -16.78 -5.31
CA ALA A 86 -7.10 -16.80 -4.04
C ALA A 86 -6.61 -15.39 -3.65
N MET A 87 -6.15 -14.60 -4.63
CA MET A 87 -5.74 -13.21 -4.41
C MET A 87 -6.92 -12.31 -4.00
N LYS A 88 -8.11 -12.52 -4.57
CA LYS A 88 -9.32 -11.80 -4.14
C LYS A 88 -9.72 -12.16 -2.71
N ASN A 89 -9.69 -13.45 -2.37
CA ASN A 89 -9.99 -13.93 -1.01
C ASN A 89 -9.01 -13.35 0.02
N ALA A 90 -7.77 -13.14 -0.37
CA ALA A 90 -6.75 -12.57 0.50
C ALA A 90 -7.12 -11.19 1.05
N LYS A 91 -7.96 -10.40 0.37
CA LYS A 91 -8.40 -9.08 0.87
C LYS A 91 -9.11 -9.23 2.22
N GLN A 92 -10.11 -10.10 2.31
CA GLN A 92 -10.84 -10.29 3.57
C GLN A 92 -9.95 -10.94 4.63
N VAL A 93 -9.16 -11.94 4.25
CA VAL A 93 -8.25 -12.62 5.18
C VAL A 93 -7.23 -11.66 5.80
N ILE A 94 -6.70 -10.70 5.03
CA ILE A 94 -5.79 -9.67 5.55
C ILE A 94 -6.45 -8.82 6.63
N LEU A 95 -7.71 -8.45 6.46
CA LEU A 95 -8.45 -7.67 7.45
C LEU A 95 -8.78 -8.50 8.70
N ASP A 96 -9.27 -9.71 8.53
CA ASP A 96 -9.60 -10.62 9.64
C ASP A 96 -8.37 -10.93 10.50
N VAL A 97 -7.23 -11.19 9.87
CA VAL A 97 -5.95 -11.42 10.57
C VAL A 97 -5.46 -10.15 11.26
N ALA A 98 -5.66 -8.98 10.66
CA ALA A 98 -5.31 -7.71 11.28
C ALA A 98 -6.19 -7.41 12.51
N ASP A 99 -7.48 -7.70 12.46
CA ASP A 99 -8.40 -7.55 13.60
C ASP A 99 -8.05 -8.51 14.74
N ASP A 100 -7.68 -9.76 14.43
CA ASP A 100 -7.19 -10.69 15.43
C ASP A 100 -5.85 -10.23 16.02
N PHE A 101 -4.97 -9.68 15.20
CA PHE A 101 -3.69 -9.14 15.65
C PHE A 101 -3.89 -7.94 16.59
N ALA A 102 -4.87 -7.10 16.32
CA ALA A 102 -5.19 -5.96 17.19
C ALA A 102 -5.62 -6.40 18.60
N LYS A 103 -6.30 -7.56 18.73
CA LYS A 103 -6.71 -8.10 20.04
C LYS A 103 -5.53 -8.45 20.95
N ILE A 104 -4.40 -8.86 20.38
CA ILE A 104 -3.21 -9.25 21.14
C ILE A 104 -2.17 -8.14 21.28
N SER A 105 -2.16 -7.19 20.36
CA SER A 105 -1.13 -6.14 20.26
C SER A 105 -1.65 -4.74 20.63
N GLY A 106 -2.96 -4.51 20.56
CA GLY A 106 -3.55 -3.18 20.63
C GLY A 106 -3.30 -2.32 19.37
N ARG A 107 -2.64 -2.86 18.34
CA ARG A 107 -2.26 -2.15 17.12
C ARG A 107 -3.16 -2.57 15.96
N GLN A 108 -3.97 -1.63 15.46
CA GLN A 108 -4.90 -1.87 14.35
C GLN A 108 -4.23 -1.64 13.00
N TYR A 109 -4.50 -2.53 12.04
CA TYR A 109 -4.03 -2.46 10.68
C TYR A 109 -5.17 -2.58 9.67
N GLY A 110 -5.07 -1.84 8.56
CA GLY A 110 -5.94 -1.94 7.39
C GLY A 110 -5.11 -2.13 6.12
N PHE A 111 -5.72 -1.87 4.98
CA PHE A 111 -4.99 -1.84 3.69
C PHE A 111 -4.08 -0.62 3.57
N PHE A 112 -4.46 0.47 4.20
CA PHE A 112 -3.73 1.74 4.24
C PHE A 112 -3.98 2.46 5.57
N GLU A 113 -3.22 3.49 5.81
CA GLU A 113 -3.37 4.41 6.92
C GLU A 113 -3.81 5.77 6.36
N GLU A 114 -4.86 6.33 6.93
CA GLU A 114 -5.30 7.69 6.67
C GLU A 114 -4.74 8.64 7.74
N TYR A 115 -4.15 9.74 7.30
CA TYR A 115 -3.64 10.76 8.19
C TYR A 115 -4.22 12.10 7.83
N LYS A 116 -5.13 12.63 8.70
CA LYS A 116 -5.87 13.89 8.47
C LYS A 116 -6.51 13.96 7.08
N LEU A 117 -7.03 12.80 6.61
CA LEU A 117 -7.59 12.67 5.27
C LEU A 117 -9.08 13.01 5.22
N GLU A 118 -9.81 12.81 6.31
CA GLU A 118 -11.27 12.86 6.38
C GLU A 118 -11.91 14.16 5.89
N ASP A 119 -11.21 15.30 6.04
CA ASP A 119 -11.67 16.63 5.60
C ASP A 119 -10.69 17.30 4.64
N ALA A 120 -9.77 16.51 4.03
CA ALA A 120 -8.73 17.05 3.18
C ALA A 120 -9.27 17.48 1.81
N ASP A 121 -8.95 18.70 1.39
CA ASP A 121 -9.15 19.16 0.02
C ASP A 121 -8.08 18.57 -0.93
N TYR A 122 -6.86 18.39 -0.42
CA TYR A 122 -5.70 17.89 -1.16
C TYR A 122 -5.05 16.75 -0.38
N ALA A 123 -4.66 15.69 -1.09
CA ALA A 123 -4.00 14.56 -0.46
C ALA A 123 -2.74 14.12 -1.22
N ILE A 124 -1.79 13.55 -0.48
CA ILE A 124 -0.69 12.76 -1.03
C ILE A 124 -1.01 11.29 -0.80
N VAL A 125 -0.72 10.44 -1.80
CA VAL A 125 -0.76 8.98 -1.68
C VAL A 125 0.63 8.43 -1.92
N MET A 126 1.14 7.60 -1.02
CA MET A 126 2.47 7.01 -1.13
C MET A 126 2.64 5.72 -0.33
N ILE A 127 3.78 5.07 -0.54
CA ILE A 127 4.21 3.85 0.16
C ILE A 127 5.53 4.14 0.89
N GLY A 128 5.72 3.52 2.06
CA GLY A 128 7.01 3.45 2.73
C GLY A 128 7.30 4.57 3.72
N SER A 129 8.58 4.73 4.06
CA SER A 129 9.07 5.59 5.14
C SER A 129 8.90 7.09 4.90
N ALA A 130 8.93 7.54 3.65
CA ALA A 130 8.73 8.95 3.29
C ALA A 130 7.37 9.52 3.75
N ALA A 131 6.42 8.65 4.10
CA ALA A 131 5.16 9.06 4.72
C ALA A 131 5.35 9.80 6.05
N GLY A 132 6.39 9.48 6.83
CA GLY A 132 6.75 10.21 8.04
C GLY A 132 7.06 11.67 7.77
N THR A 133 7.95 11.93 6.81
CA THR A 133 8.28 13.29 6.36
C THR A 133 7.05 14.05 5.83
N THR A 134 6.17 13.34 5.11
CA THR A 134 4.93 13.95 4.61
C THR A 134 3.98 14.33 5.75
N LYS A 135 3.88 13.53 6.81
CA LYS A 135 3.07 13.85 8.00
C LYS A 135 3.53 15.15 8.68
N GLU A 136 4.83 15.36 8.81
CA GLU A 136 5.38 16.60 9.37
C GLU A 136 5.02 17.83 8.51
N ALA A 137 5.10 17.69 7.19
CA ALA A 137 4.68 18.75 6.28
C ALA A 137 3.17 19.04 6.39
N ILE A 138 2.35 17.98 6.51
CA ILE A 138 0.91 18.12 6.73
C ILE A 138 0.61 18.85 8.03
N ASP A 139 1.29 18.52 9.12
CA ASP A 139 1.09 19.16 10.41
C ASP A 139 1.38 20.67 10.34
N ALA A 140 2.48 21.02 9.69
CA ALA A 140 2.84 22.42 9.48
C ALA A 140 1.82 23.18 8.60
N LEU A 141 1.30 22.55 7.53
CA LEU A 141 0.29 23.15 6.65
C LEU A 141 -1.08 23.23 7.32
N ARG A 142 -1.46 22.22 8.11
CA ARG A 142 -2.69 22.23 8.91
C ARG A 142 -2.69 23.31 9.97
N ALA A 143 -1.53 23.59 10.60
CA ALA A 143 -1.38 24.70 11.52
C ALA A 143 -1.60 26.09 10.85
N GLN A 144 -1.46 26.17 9.52
CA GLN A 144 -1.76 27.34 8.69
C GLN A 144 -3.22 27.34 8.16
N GLY A 145 -4.04 26.37 8.58
CA GLY A 145 -5.44 26.25 8.16
C GLY A 145 -5.67 25.54 6.82
N LYS A 146 -4.63 24.96 6.19
CA LYS A 146 -4.77 24.21 4.95
C LYS A 146 -5.34 22.81 5.20
N LYS A 147 -6.30 22.40 4.38
CA LYS A 147 -6.93 21.07 4.46
C LYS A 147 -6.18 20.07 3.60
N VAL A 148 -5.12 19.52 4.15
CA VAL A 148 -4.24 18.55 3.49
C VAL A 148 -4.17 17.24 4.28
N GLY A 149 -4.02 16.12 3.58
CA GLY A 149 -3.98 14.78 4.18
C GLY A 149 -3.08 13.81 3.44
N LEU A 150 -2.92 12.63 4.02
CA LEU A 150 -2.10 11.54 3.47
C LEU A 150 -2.88 10.22 3.51
N LEU A 151 -2.78 9.45 2.42
CA LEU A 151 -3.08 8.03 2.40
C LEU A 151 -1.76 7.26 2.24
N LYS A 152 -1.37 6.53 3.29
CA LYS A 152 -0.18 5.68 3.29
C LYS A 152 -0.58 4.24 3.03
N LEU A 153 -0.29 3.72 1.85
CA LEU A 153 -0.61 2.36 1.47
C LEU A 153 0.27 1.35 2.24
N ARG A 154 -0.37 0.31 2.79
CA ARG A 154 0.30 -0.83 3.44
C ARG A 154 0.27 -2.08 2.55
N VAL A 155 -0.86 -2.38 1.93
CA VAL A 155 -1.07 -3.58 1.10
C VAL A 155 -1.08 -3.19 -0.37
N PHE A 156 -0.05 -3.61 -1.11
CA PHE A 156 0.04 -3.33 -2.55
C PHE A 156 -0.58 -4.43 -3.41
N ARG A 157 -0.60 -5.67 -2.93
CA ARG A 157 -1.28 -6.82 -3.56
C ARG A 157 -1.91 -7.71 -2.48
N PRO A 158 -3.19 -8.05 -2.59
CA PRO A 158 -4.16 -7.58 -3.60
C PRO A 158 -4.37 -6.06 -3.48
N PHE A 159 -4.48 -5.37 -4.62
CA PHE A 159 -4.61 -3.91 -4.59
C PHE A 159 -5.99 -3.49 -4.08
N PRO A 160 -6.07 -2.66 -3.03
CA PRO A 160 -7.35 -2.21 -2.47
C PRO A 160 -7.87 -0.96 -3.21
N GLY A 161 -8.01 -1.04 -4.52
CA GLY A 161 -8.25 0.12 -5.38
C GLY A 161 -9.59 0.78 -5.14
N GLU A 162 -10.65 0.00 -4.95
CA GLU A 162 -11.98 0.53 -4.65
C GLU A 162 -12.01 1.27 -3.31
N GLU A 163 -11.35 0.71 -2.29
CA GLU A 163 -11.27 1.30 -0.96
C GLU A 163 -10.46 2.61 -0.99
N ILE A 164 -9.34 2.62 -1.71
CA ILE A 164 -8.52 3.83 -1.92
C ILE A 164 -9.32 4.90 -2.68
N ALA A 165 -9.97 4.52 -3.77
CA ALA A 165 -10.74 5.47 -4.57
C ALA A 165 -11.89 6.09 -3.76
N LYS A 166 -12.60 5.31 -2.93
CA LYS A 166 -13.64 5.80 -2.02
C LYS A 166 -13.07 6.77 -0.97
N ALA A 167 -11.91 6.44 -0.38
CA ALA A 167 -11.26 7.31 0.60
C ALA A 167 -10.81 8.65 0.01
N LEU A 168 -10.49 8.70 -1.29
CA LEU A 168 -10.00 9.89 -1.98
C LEU A 168 -11.09 10.68 -2.73
N ALA A 169 -12.26 10.10 -2.99
CA ALA A 169 -13.27 10.68 -3.88
C ALA A 169 -13.80 12.06 -3.44
N HIS A 170 -13.68 12.40 -2.17
CA HIS A 170 -14.10 13.70 -1.63
C HIS A 170 -13.06 14.81 -1.86
N THR A 171 -11.81 14.45 -2.15
CA THR A 171 -10.72 15.42 -2.34
C THR A 171 -10.84 16.13 -3.70
N LYS A 172 -10.38 17.37 -3.77
CA LYS A 172 -10.29 18.13 -5.04
C LYS A 172 -9.17 17.59 -5.93
N ALA A 173 -8.02 17.29 -5.33
CA ALA A 173 -6.89 16.72 -6.05
C ALA A 173 -6.00 15.85 -5.16
N VAL A 174 -5.34 14.87 -5.80
CA VAL A 174 -4.38 13.98 -5.16
C VAL A 174 -3.06 13.94 -5.94
N ALA A 175 -1.96 13.97 -5.21
CA ALA A 175 -0.63 13.68 -5.72
C ALA A 175 -0.28 12.23 -5.39
N ILE A 176 0.05 11.43 -6.38
CA ILE A 176 0.43 10.04 -6.20
C ILE A 176 1.94 9.96 -6.39
N LEU A 177 2.65 9.61 -5.31
CA LEU A 177 4.10 9.58 -5.26
C LEU A 177 4.61 8.15 -5.40
N ASP A 178 5.26 7.87 -6.52
CA ASP A 178 5.92 6.59 -6.81
C ASP A 178 7.45 6.72 -6.61
N ARG A 179 8.04 5.82 -5.82
CA ARG A 179 9.51 5.67 -5.71
C ARG A 179 10.03 4.64 -6.72
N SER A 180 9.40 4.62 -7.86
CA SER A 180 9.66 3.67 -8.95
C SER A 180 9.30 4.30 -10.28
N GLU A 181 10.18 4.15 -11.26
CA GLU A 181 9.92 4.55 -12.63
C GLU A 181 9.34 3.36 -13.41
N GLY A 182 8.18 3.54 -14.01
CA GLY A 182 7.50 2.49 -14.76
C GLY A 182 7.63 2.60 -16.28
N PHE A 183 8.28 3.67 -16.79
CA PHE A 183 8.38 3.99 -18.23
C PHE A 183 7.03 4.00 -18.95
N ARG A 184 5.99 4.44 -18.25
CA ARG A 184 4.61 4.57 -18.74
C ARG A 184 4.31 6.02 -19.08
N ALA A 185 3.38 6.26 -20.00
CA ALA A 185 2.95 7.60 -20.37
C ALA A 185 2.31 8.40 -19.22
N GLY A 186 1.76 7.73 -18.22
CA GLY A 186 0.96 8.34 -17.15
C GLY A 186 1.56 8.31 -15.75
N GLY A 187 2.84 7.98 -15.59
CA GLY A 187 3.51 7.93 -14.28
C GLY A 187 3.86 6.53 -13.77
N GLY A 188 4.09 6.40 -12.48
CA GLY A 188 4.51 5.17 -11.83
C GLY A 188 3.40 4.13 -11.66
N PRO A 189 3.74 2.93 -11.17
CA PRO A 189 2.79 1.81 -11.03
C PRO A 189 1.66 2.12 -10.03
N LEU A 190 1.94 2.75 -8.89
CA LEU A 190 0.92 3.14 -7.92
C LEU A 190 -0.07 4.15 -8.53
N SER A 191 0.46 5.13 -9.27
CA SER A 191 -0.36 6.13 -9.94
C SER A 191 -1.32 5.52 -10.96
N ALA A 192 -0.91 4.47 -11.68
CA ALA A 192 -1.76 3.80 -12.64
C ALA A 192 -2.96 3.13 -11.98
N GLU A 193 -2.72 2.34 -10.96
CA GLU A 193 -3.77 1.64 -10.22
C GLU A 193 -4.79 2.62 -9.60
N ILE A 194 -4.32 3.68 -8.97
CA ILE A 194 -5.20 4.65 -8.32
C ILE A 194 -6.03 5.44 -9.35
N LYS A 195 -5.42 5.89 -10.44
CA LYS A 195 -6.14 6.61 -11.51
C LYS A 195 -7.21 5.75 -12.16
N GLU A 196 -6.92 4.47 -12.40
CA GLU A 196 -7.88 3.50 -12.90
C GLU A 196 -9.10 3.40 -12.00
N HIS A 197 -8.92 3.16 -10.71
CA HIS A 197 -10.03 3.01 -9.78
C HIS A 197 -10.80 4.31 -9.51
N LEU A 198 -10.13 5.47 -9.50
CA LEU A 198 -10.82 6.77 -9.44
C LEU A 198 -11.71 6.99 -10.67
N TYR A 199 -11.23 6.59 -11.84
CA TYR A 199 -12.01 6.63 -13.08
C TYR A 199 -13.23 5.69 -13.01
N ASP A 200 -13.02 4.45 -12.56
CA ASP A 200 -14.07 3.42 -12.48
C ASP A 200 -15.24 3.82 -11.58
N ILE A 201 -14.97 4.51 -10.47
CA ILE A 201 -16.03 5.03 -9.59
C ILE A 201 -16.61 6.38 -10.03
N GLY A 202 -16.09 6.95 -11.13
CA GLY A 202 -16.54 8.27 -11.64
C GLY A 202 -16.14 9.44 -10.74
N ALA A 203 -15.05 9.34 -9.99
CA ALA A 203 -14.59 10.41 -9.11
C ALA A 203 -14.16 11.65 -9.91
N SER A 204 -14.48 12.84 -9.40
CA SER A 204 -14.05 14.12 -9.98
C SER A 204 -12.65 14.55 -9.54
N THR A 205 -12.05 13.83 -8.61
CA THR A 205 -10.72 14.07 -8.04
C THR A 205 -9.66 14.13 -9.14
N LYS A 206 -8.88 15.22 -9.18
CA LYS A 206 -7.76 15.36 -10.12
C LYS A 206 -6.53 14.60 -9.57
N ALA A 207 -5.98 13.68 -10.36
CA ALA A 207 -4.85 12.87 -9.94
C ALA A 207 -3.58 13.20 -10.73
N VAL A 208 -2.51 13.60 -10.02
CA VAL A 208 -1.20 13.95 -10.59
C VAL A 208 -0.16 12.93 -10.13
N SER A 209 0.68 12.47 -11.03
CA SER A 209 1.73 11.49 -10.72
C SER A 209 3.08 12.16 -10.51
N TYR A 210 3.78 11.74 -9.47
CA TYR A 210 5.12 12.20 -9.14
C TYR A 210 6.07 11.01 -8.96
N ILE A 211 7.25 11.09 -9.56
CA ILE A 211 8.35 10.18 -9.29
C ILE A 211 9.31 10.87 -8.32
N TYR A 212 9.71 10.18 -7.27
CA TYR A 212 10.61 10.71 -6.25
C TYR A 212 11.60 9.66 -5.75
N GLY A 213 12.66 10.08 -5.09
CA GLY A 213 13.52 9.23 -4.28
C GLY A 213 14.29 8.15 -5.03
N LEU A 214 14.36 8.20 -6.36
CA LEU A 214 15.13 7.22 -7.15
C LEU A 214 16.62 7.29 -6.78
N GLY A 215 17.22 6.11 -6.66
CA GLY A 215 18.63 5.97 -6.27
C GLY A 215 18.94 6.46 -4.84
N GLY A 216 17.93 6.52 -3.97
CA GLY A 216 18.10 6.99 -2.60
C GLY A 216 18.14 8.51 -2.44
N ARG A 217 17.67 9.26 -3.45
CA ARG A 217 17.56 10.72 -3.31
C ARG A 217 16.63 11.10 -2.17
N ASP A 218 17.05 12.06 -1.36
CA ASP A 218 16.28 12.56 -0.24
C ASP A 218 14.92 13.14 -0.68
N TYR A 219 13.95 12.98 0.18
CA TYR A 219 12.63 13.57 0.10
C TYR A 219 12.39 14.32 1.42
N THR A 220 12.14 15.60 1.33
CA THR A 220 12.08 16.51 2.47
C THR A 220 10.69 17.09 2.68
N THR A 221 10.47 17.72 3.82
CA THR A 221 9.22 18.46 4.11
C THR A 221 8.99 19.63 3.15
N VAL A 222 10.06 20.22 2.59
CA VAL A 222 9.96 21.27 1.58
C VAL A 222 9.30 20.72 0.31
N GLU A 223 9.80 19.59 -0.20
CA GLU A 223 9.26 18.96 -1.40
C GLU A 223 7.82 18.46 -1.19
N ALA A 224 7.49 17.94 0.00
CA ALA A 224 6.12 17.59 0.33
C ALA A 224 5.20 18.82 0.32
N THR A 225 5.66 19.92 0.89
CA THR A 225 4.93 21.21 0.90
C THR A 225 4.73 21.76 -0.51
N ASP A 226 5.77 21.69 -1.36
CA ASP A 226 5.70 22.12 -2.74
C ASP A 226 4.68 21.31 -3.56
N VAL A 227 4.59 20.01 -3.32
CA VAL A 227 3.56 19.15 -3.96
C VAL A 227 2.16 19.64 -3.58
N PHE A 228 1.88 19.88 -2.31
CA PHE A 228 0.57 20.41 -1.89
C PHE A 228 0.27 21.77 -2.49
N ASN A 229 1.25 22.69 -2.52
CA ASN A 229 1.09 23.99 -3.12
C ASN A 229 0.79 23.91 -4.63
N GLN A 230 1.43 22.99 -5.36
CA GLN A 230 1.14 22.74 -6.77
C GLN A 230 -0.29 22.23 -6.99
N LEU A 231 -0.80 21.33 -6.13
CA LEU A 231 -2.19 20.89 -6.22
C LEU A 231 -3.18 22.03 -5.97
N GLU A 232 -2.92 22.85 -4.95
CA GLU A 232 -3.73 24.04 -4.64
C GLU A 232 -3.74 25.05 -5.81
N GLU A 233 -2.56 25.40 -6.34
CA GLU A 233 -2.44 26.29 -7.51
C GLU A 233 -3.17 25.73 -8.75
N MET A 234 -3.11 24.42 -8.99
CA MET A 234 -3.81 23.77 -10.08
C MET A 234 -5.33 23.94 -9.96
N ILE A 235 -5.87 23.77 -8.78
CA ILE A 235 -7.32 23.78 -8.54
C ILE A 235 -7.84 25.22 -8.36
N GLU A 236 -7.22 26.01 -7.49
CA GLU A 236 -7.75 27.32 -7.09
C GLU A 236 -7.40 28.44 -8.09
N GLN A 237 -6.25 28.30 -8.78
CA GLN A 237 -5.77 29.31 -9.72
C GLN A 237 -5.88 28.87 -11.19
N GLY A 238 -6.30 27.61 -11.44
CA GLY A 238 -6.36 27.06 -12.79
C GLY A 238 -5.00 26.86 -13.45
N LYS A 239 -3.92 26.76 -12.67
CA LYS A 239 -2.57 26.61 -13.19
C LYS A 239 -2.41 25.22 -13.83
N THR A 240 -1.93 25.19 -15.06
CA THR A 240 -1.62 23.92 -15.71
C THR A 240 -0.31 23.37 -15.14
N ILE A 241 -0.37 22.15 -14.60
CA ILE A 241 0.80 21.39 -14.18
C ILE A 241 0.90 20.09 -14.98
N PRO A 242 2.11 19.55 -15.23
CA PRO A 242 2.26 18.27 -15.90
C PRO A 242 1.58 17.15 -15.10
N GLN A 243 0.86 16.27 -15.79
CA GLN A 243 0.19 15.12 -15.16
C GLN A 243 1.17 14.04 -14.67
N TYR A 244 2.44 14.17 -15.03
CA TYR A 244 3.54 13.31 -14.65
C TYR A 244 4.81 14.14 -14.55
N GLN A 245 5.49 14.09 -13.40
CA GLN A 245 6.70 14.88 -13.14
C GLN A 245 7.59 14.25 -12.08
N TYR A 246 8.82 14.74 -11.96
CA TYR A 246 9.81 14.30 -11.00
C TYR A 246 9.99 15.33 -9.90
N ILE A 247 10.14 14.85 -8.66
CA ILE A 247 10.49 15.67 -7.49
C ILE A 247 12.01 15.60 -7.29
N GLY A 248 12.62 16.74 -6.96
CA GLY A 248 14.02 16.82 -6.57
C GLY A 248 15.03 16.65 -7.71
N LEU A 249 14.62 16.88 -8.98
CA LEU A 249 15.61 16.95 -10.08
C LEU A 249 16.55 18.14 -9.89
N ARG A 250 17.84 17.90 -10.14
CA ARG A 250 18.83 18.97 -10.30
C ARG A 250 18.60 19.63 -11.65
N LYS A 251 18.52 20.95 -11.63
CA LYS A 251 18.50 21.79 -12.85
C LYS A 251 19.90 21.96 -13.39
#